data_b799a456e99b1ddee76b21c8c30eeffb
#
_entry.id   b799a456e99b1ddee76b21c8c30eeffb
#
_cell.length_a   1.000
_cell.length_b   1.000
_cell.length_c   1.000
_cell.angle_alpha   90.00
_cell.angle_beta   90.00
_cell.angle_gamma   90.00
#
_symmetry.space_group_name_H-M   'P 1'
#
loop_
_entity.id
_entity.type
_entity.pdbx_description
1 polymer ?
#
loop_
_entity_poly.entity_id
_entity_poly.type
_entity_poly.pdbx_seq_one_letter_code
_entity_poly.pdbx_strand_id
1 'polypeptide(L)'
;MMKLRFLNPRFYIVLILLFTSCIQEDPELPPLECNQPYLTVNRTVAQVRDAADAIVTQYKYDDIIEAYVVSTDENGNFFKTISFQTLATTTQPAIGFSVPVDVSNTYIDYRLGNKVYIKLKDQYTDIYFGGLRIGNIYVSSFNEGGVGRLSQNVYKNVLIASCTQLSDQVLTKEITLSELMNDSYLNTLVEVVDVQFSGEAMGRHYYESSNDVGGGTNWNIEDKLGNKIYFRTSSFADFSTKEIPNGSGTVKGILTRYGTDYQLVARSEKDVNLNGKRSSPFFIENFETVENNTNINLAGWINSVQAGSLYWQGAVFSGNGCAEYAISGTKVTSNIGWLITPKIDLDEYKNELFTFRSAQHHLDVDSPLNTLDLFISNDFDGINIAAATWIPLKAKLPTQATPWYQFVGSGGIDLSAFTGKVNIGFRYTGSGKTVTLDGAFQIDDVQIYGDK
;
A
#
# COMPACT_ATOMS: atom_id res chain seq x y z
N MET A 1 -65.98 -40.25 -50.21
CA MET A 1 -66.61 -40.20 -48.87
C MET A 1 -65.66 -40.91 -47.89
N MET A 2 -64.90 -40.19 -47.13
CA MET A 2 -63.92 -40.75 -46.19
C MET A 2 -64.41 -40.38 -44.77
N LYS A 3 -64.75 -41.38 -43.99
CA LYS A 3 -65.29 -41.21 -42.63
C LYS A 3 -64.16 -40.93 -41.67
N LEU A 4 -64.17 -39.74 -41.04
CA LEU A 4 -63.37 -39.46 -39.87
C LEU A 4 -63.84 -40.26 -38.65
N ARG A 5 -62.96 -41.05 -38.04
CA ARG A 5 -63.23 -41.71 -36.75
C ARG A 5 -62.75 -40.75 -35.64
N PHE A 6 -63.71 -40.33 -34.82
CA PHE A 6 -63.39 -39.57 -33.57
C PHE A 6 -62.71 -40.50 -32.57
N LEU A 7 -61.54 -40.09 -32.11
CA LEU A 7 -60.86 -40.74 -30.99
C LEU A 7 -61.50 -40.28 -29.66
N ASN A 8 -61.66 -41.25 -28.79
CA ASN A 8 -62.39 -41.22 -27.52
C ASN A 8 -61.74 -40.27 -26.52
N PRO A 9 -62.44 -39.32 -25.86
CA PRO A 9 -61.85 -38.31 -24.96
C PRO A 9 -61.33 -38.87 -23.63
N ARG A 10 -61.40 -40.15 -23.39
CA ARG A 10 -60.89 -40.79 -22.15
C ARG A 10 -59.37 -41.01 -22.11
N PHE A 11 -58.65 -40.76 -23.21
CA PHE A 11 -57.22 -40.99 -23.27
C PHE A 11 -56.41 -39.76 -22.90
N TYR A 12 -57.02 -38.58 -22.82
CA TYR A 12 -56.31 -37.32 -22.44
C TYR A 12 -56.23 -37.05 -20.94
N ILE A 13 -57.03 -37.76 -20.12
CA ILE A 13 -57.05 -37.58 -18.66
C ILE A 13 -55.92 -38.34 -17.97
N VAL A 14 -55.34 -39.37 -18.60
CA VAL A 14 -54.25 -40.16 -17.99
C VAL A 14 -52.88 -39.55 -18.20
N LEU A 15 -52.69 -38.60 -19.13
CA LEU A 15 -51.38 -38.01 -19.42
C LEU A 15 -51.08 -36.72 -18.59
N ILE A 16 -52.08 -36.21 -17.86
CA ILE A 16 -51.92 -35.00 -17.02
C ILE A 16 -51.52 -35.33 -15.59
N LEU A 17 -51.59 -36.59 -15.15
CA LEU A 17 -51.32 -37.00 -13.77
C LEU A 17 -49.87 -37.45 -13.50
N LEU A 18 -48.95 -37.31 -14.48
CA LEU A 18 -47.56 -37.76 -14.32
C LEU A 18 -46.54 -36.63 -14.11
N PHE A 19 -46.94 -35.36 -13.89
CA PHE A 19 -46.07 -34.24 -13.59
C PHE A 19 -46.27 -33.64 -12.21
N THR A 20 -46.80 -34.36 -11.24
CA THR A 20 -46.59 -33.99 -9.84
C THR A 20 -45.25 -34.58 -9.39
N SER A 21 -44.14 -34.00 -9.89
CA SER A 21 -42.84 -34.15 -9.28
C SER A 21 -42.93 -33.56 -7.87
N CYS A 22 -42.70 -34.40 -6.87
CA CYS A 22 -42.45 -33.91 -5.51
C CYS A 22 -41.38 -32.85 -5.57
N ILE A 23 -41.73 -31.62 -5.28
CA ILE A 23 -40.76 -30.65 -4.78
C ILE A 23 -40.41 -31.20 -3.39
N GLN A 24 -39.31 -31.93 -3.32
CA GLN A 24 -38.68 -32.28 -2.07
C GLN A 24 -38.12 -30.94 -1.57
N GLU A 25 -38.83 -30.29 -0.65
CA GLU A 25 -38.25 -29.21 0.10
C GLU A 25 -36.98 -29.82 0.75
N ASP A 26 -35.83 -29.29 0.36
CA ASP A 26 -34.58 -29.64 1.06
C ASP A 26 -34.83 -29.41 2.54
N PRO A 27 -34.56 -30.41 3.41
CA PRO A 27 -34.76 -30.25 4.83
C PRO A 27 -33.97 -29.04 5.26
N GLU A 28 -34.63 -27.98 5.76
CA GLU A 28 -33.96 -26.86 6.38
C GLU A 28 -33.03 -27.45 7.44
N LEU A 29 -31.72 -27.42 7.17
CA LEU A 29 -30.75 -27.75 8.17
C LEU A 29 -30.97 -26.81 9.35
N PRO A 30 -31.23 -27.32 10.56
CA PRO A 30 -31.39 -26.46 11.72
C PRO A 30 -30.18 -25.50 11.78
N PRO A 31 -30.40 -24.21 12.02
CA PRO A 31 -29.29 -23.28 12.14
C PRO A 31 -28.31 -23.82 13.17
N LEU A 32 -27.04 -23.92 12.80
CA LEU A 32 -25.98 -24.33 13.72
C LEU A 32 -26.03 -23.38 14.92
N GLU A 33 -26.57 -23.86 16.04
CA GLU A 33 -26.59 -23.08 17.27
C GLU A 33 -25.15 -22.82 17.70
N CYS A 34 -24.75 -21.57 17.63
CA CYS A 34 -23.45 -21.14 18.13
C CYS A 34 -23.53 -21.09 19.66
N ASN A 35 -22.72 -21.88 20.34
CA ASN A 35 -22.56 -21.77 21.77
C ASN A 35 -21.71 -20.52 22.11
N GLN A 36 -22.38 -19.46 22.58
CA GLN A 36 -21.70 -18.23 22.99
C GLN A 36 -20.80 -18.51 24.20
N PRO A 37 -19.47 -18.30 24.09
CA PRO A 37 -18.59 -18.47 25.24
C PRO A 37 -18.80 -17.32 26.25
N TYR A 38 -18.87 -17.67 27.53
CA TYR A 38 -18.96 -16.71 28.64
C TYR A 38 -17.55 -16.43 29.15
N LEU A 39 -16.83 -15.51 28.48
CA LEU A 39 -15.51 -15.05 28.89
C LEU A 39 -15.56 -13.56 29.24
N THR A 40 -14.90 -13.19 30.32
CA THR A 40 -14.80 -11.79 30.75
C THR A 40 -13.51 -11.19 30.22
N VAL A 41 -13.61 -10.18 29.39
CA VAL A 41 -12.48 -9.36 28.93
C VAL A 41 -12.02 -8.48 30.09
N ASN A 42 -10.77 -8.58 30.47
CA ASN A 42 -10.17 -7.83 31.59
C ASN A 42 -8.93 -7.01 31.16
N ARG A 43 -8.57 -7.09 29.85
CA ARG A 43 -7.44 -6.34 29.30
C ARG A 43 -7.81 -5.77 27.94
N THR A 44 -7.29 -4.60 27.58
CA THR A 44 -7.46 -4.01 26.23
C THR A 44 -6.27 -4.36 25.33
N VAL A 45 -6.49 -4.42 24.02
CA VAL A 45 -5.41 -4.60 23.03
C VAL A 45 -4.39 -3.45 23.12
N ALA A 46 -4.85 -2.21 23.37
CA ALA A 46 -3.98 -1.05 23.59
C ALA A 46 -2.98 -1.33 24.74
N GLN A 47 -3.47 -1.79 25.88
CA GLN A 47 -2.61 -2.08 27.03
C GLN A 47 -1.60 -3.22 26.75
N VAL A 48 -1.97 -4.20 25.91
CA VAL A 48 -1.05 -5.27 25.49
C VAL A 48 0.02 -4.71 24.55
N ARG A 49 -0.39 -3.87 23.60
CA ARG A 49 0.54 -3.22 22.65
C ARG A 49 1.52 -2.29 23.36
N ASP A 50 1.04 -1.49 24.32
CA ASP A 50 1.87 -0.53 25.07
C ASP A 50 2.89 -1.26 25.99
N ALA A 51 2.60 -2.51 26.37
CA ALA A 51 3.49 -3.33 27.17
C ALA A 51 4.44 -4.22 26.34
N ALA A 52 4.19 -4.35 25.03
CA ALA A 52 5.01 -5.14 24.12
C ALA A 52 6.22 -4.33 23.61
N ASP A 53 7.30 -5.02 23.33
CA ASP A 53 8.58 -4.47 22.88
C ASP A 53 9.04 -5.24 21.62
N ALA A 54 10.09 -4.79 20.96
CA ALA A 54 10.78 -5.53 19.91
C ALA A 54 11.39 -6.85 20.42
N ILE A 55 11.65 -6.94 21.72
CA ILE A 55 12.13 -8.16 22.37
C ILE A 55 10.93 -9.02 22.77
N VAL A 56 10.89 -10.26 22.27
CA VAL A 56 9.82 -11.21 22.59
C VAL A 56 9.74 -11.45 24.09
N THR A 57 8.53 -11.29 24.65
CA THR A 57 8.30 -11.42 26.09
C THR A 57 7.10 -12.35 26.37
N GLN A 58 7.22 -13.25 27.35
CA GLN A 58 6.14 -14.11 27.79
C GLN A 58 5.11 -13.32 28.62
N TYR A 59 3.84 -13.44 28.26
CA TYR A 59 2.72 -12.87 28.99
C TYR A 59 2.34 -13.78 30.17
N LYS A 60 2.42 -13.27 31.39
CA LYS A 60 2.31 -14.06 32.62
C LYS A 60 0.94 -14.00 33.32
N TYR A 61 0.12 -13.00 32.96
CA TYR A 61 -1.16 -12.74 33.63
C TYR A 61 -2.30 -13.50 32.95
N ASP A 62 -3.31 -13.88 33.74
CA ASP A 62 -4.51 -14.54 33.22
C ASP A 62 -5.50 -13.53 32.66
N ASP A 63 -5.04 -12.82 31.60
CA ASP A 63 -5.79 -11.77 30.94
C ASP A 63 -6.40 -12.29 29.64
N ILE A 64 -7.56 -11.74 29.32
CA ILE A 64 -8.33 -12.01 28.10
C ILE A 64 -8.60 -10.69 27.39
N ILE A 65 -8.25 -10.63 26.10
CA ILE A 65 -8.63 -9.56 25.18
C ILE A 65 -9.69 -10.04 24.22
N GLU A 66 -10.37 -9.10 23.52
CA GLU A 66 -11.24 -9.41 22.39
C GLU A 66 -10.86 -8.60 21.17
N ALA A 67 -11.04 -9.17 19.99
CA ALA A 67 -10.84 -8.50 18.72
C ALA A 67 -11.65 -9.20 17.61
N TYR A 68 -11.65 -8.60 16.41
CA TYR A 68 -12.39 -9.10 15.26
C TYR A 68 -11.45 -9.58 14.17
N VAL A 69 -11.77 -10.71 13.56
CA VAL A 69 -11.01 -11.31 12.45
C VAL A 69 -11.15 -10.44 11.21
N VAL A 70 -10.04 -10.05 10.59
CA VAL A 70 -10.03 -9.21 9.40
C VAL A 70 -9.29 -9.80 8.20
N SER A 71 -8.48 -10.85 8.39
CA SER A 71 -7.84 -11.61 7.31
C SER A 71 -8.49 -12.99 7.13
N THR A 72 -8.29 -13.60 5.97
CA THR A 72 -8.74 -14.97 5.67
C THR A 72 -7.71 -15.69 4.81
N ASP A 73 -7.48 -16.96 5.09
CA ASP A 73 -6.64 -17.85 4.29
C ASP A 73 -7.44 -18.64 3.23
N GLU A 74 -8.76 -18.38 3.10
CA GLU A 74 -9.66 -19.06 2.16
C GLU A 74 -9.18 -18.96 0.70
N ASN A 75 -8.70 -17.78 0.30
CA ASN A 75 -8.26 -17.51 -1.07
C ASN A 75 -6.73 -17.59 -1.25
N GLY A 76 -6.00 -18.13 -0.29
CA GLY A 76 -4.57 -18.45 -0.40
C GLY A 76 -3.60 -17.26 -0.33
N ASN A 77 -4.09 -16.01 -0.20
CA ASN A 77 -3.20 -14.84 -0.10
C ASN A 77 -2.63 -14.62 1.32
N PHE A 78 -3.26 -15.21 2.34
CA PHE A 78 -2.75 -15.29 3.71
C PHE A 78 -2.34 -16.71 4.03
N PHE A 79 -1.25 -16.86 4.78
CA PHE A 79 -0.74 -18.19 5.12
C PHE A 79 -0.30 -18.25 6.58
N LYS A 80 -0.96 -19.15 7.33
CA LYS A 80 -0.60 -19.47 8.72
C LYS A 80 -0.51 -18.24 9.65
N THR A 81 -1.32 -17.24 9.39
CA THR A 81 -1.42 -16.02 10.20
C THR A 81 -2.83 -15.46 10.09
N ILE A 82 -3.40 -15.08 11.24
CA ILE A 82 -4.69 -14.40 11.31
C ILE A 82 -4.45 -12.97 11.79
N SER A 83 -4.95 -11.99 11.05
CA SER A 83 -4.97 -10.59 11.48
C SER A 83 -6.29 -10.28 12.18
N PHE A 84 -6.16 -9.58 13.28
CA PHE A 84 -7.24 -9.14 14.15
C PHE A 84 -7.19 -7.63 14.32
N GLN A 85 -8.35 -7.02 14.56
CA GLN A 85 -8.41 -5.61 14.97
C GLN A 85 -9.48 -5.37 16.03
N THR A 86 -9.31 -4.32 16.82
CA THR A 86 -10.36 -3.77 17.67
C THR A 86 -11.33 -2.93 16.86
N LEU A 87 -12.48 -2.57 17.45
CA LEU A 87 -13.32 -1.53 16.85
C LEU A 87 -12.69 -0.16 17.06
N ALA A 88 -12.79 0.69 16.04
CA ALA A 88 -12.55 2.11 16.20
C ALA A 88 -13.67 2.72 17.05
N THR A 89 -13.32 3.68 17.90
CA THR A 89 -14.26 4.49 18.68
C THR A 89 -14.13 5.95 18.25
N THR A 90 -14.98 6.82 18.80
CA THR A 90 -14.86 8.26 18.54
C THR A 90 -13.56 8.88 19.04
N THR A 91 -12.86 8.21 19.95
CA THR A 91 -11.62 8.72 20.60
C THR A 91 -10.39 7.89 20.32
N GLN A 92 -10.54 6.67 19.78
CA GLN A 92 -9.41 5.78 19.50
C GLN A 92 -9.60 5.08 18.14
N PRO A 93 -8.56 5.04 17.28
CA PRO A 93 -8.57 4.25 16.06
C PRO A 93 -8.61 2.76 16.40
N ALA A 94 -8.96 1.93 15.42
CA ALA A 94 -8.80 0.49 15.53
C ALA A 94 -7.31 0.15 15.71
N ILE A 95 -7.02 -0.86 16.55
CA ILE A 95 -5.68 -1.38 16.76
C ILE A 95 -5.61 -2.77 16.16
N GLY A 96 -4.73 -2.94 15.18
CA GLY A 96 -4.49 -4.22 14.53
C GLY A 96 -3.33 -5.00 15.16
N PHE A 97 -3.42 -6.31 15.09
CA PHE A 97 -2.34 -7.23 15.48
C PHE A 97 -2.48 -8.56 14.73
N SER A 98 -1.43 -9.38 14.76
CA SER A 98 -1.46 -10.68 14.12
C SER A 98 -1.18 -11.83 15.11
N VAL A 99 -1.78 -12.98 14.81
CA VAL A 99 -1.54 -14.23 15.54
C VAL A 99 -1.09 -15.29 14.54
N PRO A 100 0.19 -15.63 14.51
CA PRO A 100 0.68 -16.75 13.72
C PRO A 100 0.13 -18.08 14.24
N VAL A 101 -0.34 -18.96 13.35
CA VAL A 101 -0.90 -20.28 13.68
C VAL A 101 -0.31 -21.34 12.76
N ASP A 102 -0.07 -22.55 13.26
CA ASP A 102 0.50 -23.64 12.46
C ASP A 102 -0.57 -24.55 11.86
N VAL A 103 -1.61 -23.92 11.31
CA VAL A 103 -2.72 -24.58 10.60
C VAL A 103 -3.08 -23.80 9.36
N SER A 104 -3.70 -24.49 8.41
CA SER A 104 -4.32 -23.90 7.21
C SER A 104 -5.84 -24.06 7.29
N ASN A 105 -6.58 -23.33 6.44
CA ASN A 105 -8.03 -23.29 6.42
C ASN A 105 -8.64 -22.75 7.72
N THR A 106 -7.96 -21.76 8.31
CA THR A 106 -8.40 -21.11 9.55
C THR A 106 -9.73 -20.39 9.37
N TYR A 107 -10.09 -20.00 8.12
CA TYR A 107 -11.36 -19.36 7.78
C TYR A 107 -12.60 -20.19 8.17
N ILE A 108 -12.47 -21.51 8.31
CA ILE A 108 -13.57 -22.40 8.73
C ILE A 108 -13.96 -22.11 10.19
N ASP A 109 -12.96 -21.91 11.05
CA ASP A 109 -13.13 -21.67 12.49
C ASP A 109 -13.24 -20.16 12.82
N TYR A 110 -12.57 -19.30 12.04
CA TYR A 110 -12.44 -17.85 12.27
C TYR A 110 -12.85 -17.09 11.01
N ARG A 111 -14.17 -16.92 10.84
CA ARG A 111 -14.73 -16.22 9.70
C ARG A 111 -14.46 -14.72 9.79
N LEU A 112 -14.39 -14.04 8.65
CA LEU A 112 -14.28 -12.58 8.59
C LEU A 112 -15.37 -11.93 9.45
N GLY A 113 -14.97 -10.95 10.26
CA GLY A 113 -15.85 -10.25 11.18
C GLY A 113 -16.17 -10.98 12.47
N ASN A 114 -15.78 -12.25 12.66
CA ASN A 114 -15.98 -12.93 13.93
C ASN A 114 -15.25 -12.24 15.07
N LYS A 115 -15.95 -12.01 16.16
CA LYS A 115 -15.33 -11.63 17.43
C LYS A 115 -14.67 -12.86 18.06
N VAL A 116 -13.42 -12.71 18.46
CA VAL A 116 -12.61 -13.76 19.09
C VAL A 116 -12.08 -13.25 20.43
N TYR A 117 -12.23 -14.05 21.47
CA TYR A 117 -11.55 -13.85 22.74
C TYR A 117 -10.19 -14.51 22.68
N ILE A 118 -9.15 -13.82 23.15
CA ILE A 118 -7.77 -14.29 23.09
C ILE A 118 -7.22 -14.35 24.50
N LYS A 119 -6.85 -15.56 24.93
CA LYS A 119 -6.24 -15.81 26.24
C LYS A 119 -4.74 -15.55 26.15
N LEU A 120 -4.26 -14.63 26.96
CA LEU A 120 -2.87 -14.14 26.86
C LEU A 120 -1.88 -14.94 27.72
N LYS A 121 -2.36 -15.57 28.81
CA LYS A 121 -1.49 -16.32 29.72
C LYS A 121 -0.66 -17.36 28.98
N ASP A 122 0.65 -17.37 29.26
CA ASP A 122 1.66 -18.23 28.67
C ASP A 122 1.89 -18.04 27.17
N GLN A 123 1.24 -17.03 26.54
CA GLN A 123 1.56 -16.61 25.20
C GLN A 123 2.74 -15.64 25.21
N TYR A 124 3.30 -15.37 24.03
CA TYR A 124 4.39 -14.43 23.84
C TYR A 124 3.93 -13.25 23.00
N THR A 125 4.47 -12.08 23.29
CA THR A 125 4.20 -10.83 22.52
C THR A 125 5.51 -10.23 22.07
N ASP A 126 5.49 -9.62 20.88
CA ASP A 126 6.54 -8.72 20.39
C ASP A 126 5.97 -7.64 19.47
N ILE A 127 6.79 -6.63 19.19
CA ILE A 127 6.56 -5.66 18.12
C ILE A 127 7.51 -6.01 16.98
N TYR A 128 6.96 -6.48 15.87
CA TYR A 128 7.74 -6.88 14.70
C TYR A 128 7.39 -5.99 13.51
N PHE A 129 8.37 -5.27 12.97
CA PHE A 129 8.18 -4.24 11.97
C PHE A 129 7.02 -3.28 12.30
N GLY A 130 6.93 -2.82 13.56
CA GLY A 130 5.91 -1.92 14.05
C GLY A 130 4.57 -2.57 14.42
N GLY A 131 4.31 -3.82 14.03
CA GLY A 131 3.08 -4.55 14.29
C GLY A 131 3.16 -5.43 15.54
N LEU A 132 2.12 -5.39 16.39
CA LEU A 132 1.98 -6.32 17.52
C LEU A 132 1.73 -7.74 17.00
N ARG A 133 2.47 -8.71 17.54
CA ARG A 133 2.20 -10.16 17.38
C ARG A 133 1.93 -10.80 18.72
N ILE A 134 1.04 -11.79 18.71
CA ILE A 134 0.71 -12.64 19.86
C ILE A 134 0.78 -14.09 19.41
N GLY A 135 1.50 -14.95 20.12
CA GLY A 135 1.63 -16.35 19.73
C GLY A 135 2.51 -17.16 20.68
N ASN A 136 3.14 -18.20 20.16
CA ASN A 136 4.09 -19.00 20.90
C ASN A 136 5.50 -18.43 20.79
N ILE A 137 6.47 -18.99 21.49
CA ILE A 137 7.89 -18.67 21.31
C ILE A 137 8.42 -19.33 20.02
N TYR A 138 9.20 -18.58 19.27
CA TYR A 138 10.06 -19.07 18.21
C TYR A 138 11.51 -18.68 18.52
N VAL A 139 12.43 -19.62 18.36
CA VAL A 139 13.86 -19.37 18.49
C VAL A 139 14.52 -19.80 17.20
N SER A 140 15.21 -18.87 16.54
CA SER A 140 15.94 -19.13 15.30
C SER A 140 17.17 -20.00 15.55
N SER A 141 17.76 -20.54 14.47
CA SER A 141 19.04 -21.24 14.53
C SER A 141 20.21 -20.38 15.03
N PHE A 142 20.04 -19.05 15.01
CA PHE A 142 21.01 -18.09 15.52
C PHE A 142 20.72 -17.66 16.98
N ASN A 143 19.81 -18.38 17.66
CA ASN A 143 19.38 -18.09 19.03
C ASN A 143 18.65 -16.73 19.19
N GLU A 144 18.06 -16.22 18.13
CA GLU A 144 17.20 -15.04 18.17
C GLU A 144 15.76 -15.46 18.45
N GLY A 145 15.15 -14.83 19.46
CA GLY A 145 13.76 -15.10 19.85
C GLY A 145 12.78 -14.19 19.12
N GLY A 146 11.59 -14.69 18.86
CA GLY A 146 10.46 -13.94 18.30
C GLY A 146 9.13 -14.64 18.56
N VAL A 147 8.02 -13.97 18.27
CA VAL A 147 6.71 -14.60 18.30
C VAL A 147 6.58 -15.59 17.15
N GLY A 148 6.29 -16.84 17.48
CA GLY A 148 6.08 -17.94 16.57
C GLY A 148 4.63 -18.43 16.55
N ARG A 149 4.38 -19.49 15.78
CA ARG A 149 3.05 -20.03 15.53
C ARG A 149 2.48 -20.76 16.74
N LEU A 150 1.19 -20.54 17.00
CA LEU A 150 0.41 -21.42 17.86
C LEU A 150 0.24 -22.77 17.16
N SER A 151 0.57 -23.86 17.85
CA SER A 151 0.45 -25.20 17.29
C SER A 151 -1.01 -25.61 17.09
N GLN A 152 -1.24 -26.58 16.19
CA GLN A 152 -2.56 -27.14 15.90
C GLN A 152 -3.34 -27.60 17.15
N ASN A 153 -2.64 -28.09 18.16
CA ASN A 153 -3.29 -28.57 19.38
C ASN A 153 -3.60 -27.48 20.40
N VAL A 154 -3.07 -26.27 20.20
CA VAL A 154 -3.14 -25.17 21.19
C VAL A 154 -4.01 -24.01 20.70
N TYR A 155 -4.00 -23.68 19.40
CA TYR A 155 -4.58 -22.44 18.91
C TYR A 155 -6.07 -22.26 19.27
N LYS A 156 -6.89 -23.32 19.26
CA LYS A 156 -8.31 -23.26 19.66
C LYS A 156 -8.53 -23.06 21.16
N ASN A 157 -7.53 -23.36 22.00
CA ASN A 157 -7.58 -23.09 23.43
C ASN A 157 -7.20 -21.63 23.75
N VAL A 158 -6.46 -20.98 22.86
CA VAL A 158 -6.04 -19.57 22.96
C VAL A 158 -7.04 -18.65 22.29
N LEU A 159 -7.46 -19.00 21.05
CA LEU A 159 -8.40 -18.24 20.24
C LEU A 159 -9.80 -18.84 20.38
N ILE A 160 -10.68 -18.18 21.11
CA ILE A 160 -12.05 -18.66 21.37
C ILE A 160 -13.03 -17.81 20.53
N ALA A 161 -13.53 -18.39 19.45
CA ALA A 161 -14.52 -17.71 18.59
C ALA A 161 -15.85 -17.50 19.34
N SER A 162 -16.45 -16.33 19.18
CA SER A 162 -17.80 -16.02 19.68
C SER A 162 -18.84 -16.11 18.58
N CYS A 163 -20.11 -16.03 18.94
CA CYS A 163 -21.23 -15.97 17.99
C CYS A 163 -21.42 -14.59 17.36
N THR A 164 -20.70 -13.55 17.84
CA THR A 164 -20.79 -12.21 17.33
C THR A 164 -19.99 -12.09 16.03
N GLN A 165 -20.62 -11.62 14.97
CA GLN A 165 -19.96 -11.33 13.70
C GLN A 165 -20.36 -9.94 13.22
N LEU A 166 -19.41 -9.14 12.78
CA LEU A 166 -19.61 -7.82 12.20
C LEU A 166 -19.38 -7.86 10.69
N SER A 167 -20.06 -6.97 9.99
CA SER A 167 -19.83 -6.80 8.56
C SER A 167 -18.52 -6.07 8.29
N ASP A 168 -17.96 -6.30 7.09
CA ASP A 168 -16.78 -5.56 6.60
C ASP A 168 -16.96 -4.05 6.71
N GLN A 169 -18.15 -3.53 6.40
CA GLN A 169 -18.42 -2.09 6.44
C GLN A 169 -18.16 -1.47 7.82
N VAL A 170 -18.40 -2.20 8.91
CA VAL A 170 -18.13 -1.73 10.28
C VAL A 170 -16.65 -1.74 10.60
N LEU A 171 -15.91 -2.69 10.02
CA LEU A 171 -14.49 -2.92 10.31
C LEU A 171 -13.56 -2.14 9.37
N THR A 172 -14.03 -1.78 8.17
CA THR A 172 -13.22 -1.12 7.15
C THR A 172 -13.04 0.36 7.47
N LYS A 173 -11.79 0.83 7.43
CA LYS A 173 -11.44 2.24 7.43
C LYS A 173 -11.14 2.69 6.01
N GLU A 174 -11.97 3.61 5.47
CA GLU A 174 -11.64 4.31 4.23
C GLU A 174 -10.49 5.29 4.50
N ILE A 175 -9.49 5.32 3.60
CA ILE A 175 -8.25 6.06 3.80
C ILE A 175 -7.58 6.40 2.47
N THR A 176 -6.85 7.51 2.44
CA THR A 176 -5.98 7.86 1.30
C THR A 176 -4.63 7.13 1.39
N LEU A 177 -3.95 7.01 0.27
CA LEU A 177 -2.65 6.34 0.22
C LEU A 177 -1.59 7.07 1.07
N SER A 178 -1.64 8.40 1.14
CA SER A 178 -0.73 9.21 1.96
C SER A 178 -0.93 9.01 3.46
N GLU A 179 -2.16 8.75 3.91
CA GLU A 179 -2.47 8.49 5.32
C GLU A 179 -2.12 7.06 5.73
N LEU A 180 -2.19 6.12 4.76
CA LEU A 180 -2.01 4.69 5.02
C LEU A 180 -0.60 4.33 5.47
N MET A 181 0.43 5.05 5.00
CA MET A 181 1.84 4.78 5.33
C MET A 181 2.18 5.16 6.78
N ASN A 182 1.51 4.49 7.72
CA ASN A 182 1.61 4.75 9.15
C ASN A 182 1.39 3.44 9.93
N ASP A 183 2.28 3.15 10.88
CA ASP A 183 2.24 1.94 11.70
C ASP A 183 0.94 1.76 12.51
N SER A 184 0.19 2.84 12.74
CA SER A 184 -1.11 2.77 13.44
C SER A 184 -2.16 1.94 12.69
N TYR A 185 -2.00 1.72 11.39
CA TYR A 185 -2.92 0.92 10.57
C TYR A 185 -2.45 -0.52 10.33
N LEU A 186 -1.29 -0.91 10.86
CA LEU A 186 -0.78 -2.28 10.68
C LEU A 186 -1.77 -3.32 11.21
N ASN A 187 -1.98 -4.38 10.43
CA ASN A 187 -2.93 -5.47 10.66
C ASN A 187 -4.40 -5.03 10.75
N THR A 188 -4.77 -3.81 10.31
CA THR A 188 -6.17 -3.39 10.21
C THR A 188 -6.70 -3.53 8.78
N LEU A 189 -8.03 -3.64 8.65
CA LEU A 189 -8.73 -3.64 7.39
C LEU A 189 -8.95 -2.21 6.92
N VAL A 190 -8.34 -1.88 5.79
CA VAL A 190 -8.45 -0.56 5.16
C VAL A 190 -9.00 -0.68 3.75
N GLU A 191 -9.65 0.37 3.27
CA GLU A 191 -10.03 0.55 1.87
C GLU A 191 -9.37 1.84 1.36
N VAL A 192 -8.38 1.65 0.49
CA VAL A 192 -7.62 2.77 -0.08
C VAL A 192 -8.37 3.29 -1.28
N VAL A 193 -8.64 4.60 -1.29
CA VAL A 193 -9.42 5.26 -2.34
C VAL A 193 -8.52 5.98 -3.34
N ASP A 194 -9.08 6.24 -4.54
CA ASP A 194 -8.44 6.99 -5.62
C ASP A 194 -7.07 6.45 -6.05
N VAL A 195 -6.97 5.12 -6.12
CA VAL A 195 -5.73 4.43 -6.49
C VAL A 195 -5.87 3.65 -7.80
N GLN A 196 -4.74 3.31 -8.37
CA GLN A 196 -4.56 2.43 -9.52
C GLN A 196 -3.25 1.66 -9.37
N PHE A 197 -3.07 0.57 -10.10
CA PHE A 197 -1.76 -0.03 -10.23
C PHE A 197 -0.84 0.87 -11.06
N SER A 198 0.46 0.91 -10.74
CA SER A 198 1.45 1.65 -11.53
C SER A 198 1.59 1.10 -12.96
N GLY A 199 2.17 1.89 -13.85
CA GLY A 199 2.30 1.54 -15.26
C GLY A 199 3.07 0.23 -15.51
N GLU A 200 4.04 -0.09 -14.66
CA GLU A 200 4.84 -1.32 -14.72
C GLU A 200 4.04 -2.62 -14.54
N ALA A 201 2.91 -2.53 -13.83
CA ALA A 201 2.01 -3.66 -13.58
C ALA A 201 1.03 -3.93 -14.73
N MET A 202 0.95 -3.05 -15.73
CA MET A 202 -0.04 -3.18 -16.81
C MET A 202 0.27 -4.34 -17.75
N GLY A 203 -0.77 -5.17 -18.03
CA GLY A 203 -0.63 -6.40 -18.83
C GLY A 203 0.13 -7.51 -18.11
N ARG A 204 0.29 -7.40 -16.79
CA ARG A 204 0.91 -8.42 -15.93
C ARG A 204 -0.15 -9.15 -15.12
N HIS A 205 0.25 -10.24 -14.49
CA HIS A 205 -0.59 -10.98 -13.55
C HIS A 205 -0.31 -10.54 -12.11
N TYR A 206 -1.24 -10.78 -11.22
CA TYR A 206 -1.06 -10.46 -9.80
C TYR A 206 0.20 -11.11 -9.22
N TYR A 207 0.53 -12.32 -9.64
CA TYR A 207 1.81 -12.98 -9.33
C TYR A 207 2.59 -13.27 -10.62
N GLU A 208 3.85 -12.90 -10.64
CA GLU A 208 4.81 -13.18 -11.71
C GLU A 208 6.03 -13.88 -11.12
N SER A 209 6.33 -15.08 -11.60
CA SER A 209 7.49 -15.86 -11.14
C SER A 209 8.83 -15.16 -11.42
N SER A 210 8.88 -14.30 -12.45
CA SER A 210 10.05 -13.49 -12.79
C SER A 210 10.27 -12.32 -11.80
N ASN A 211 9.24 -12.00 -11.00
CA ASN A 211 9.25 -10.96 -9.96
C ASN A 211 8.85 -11.56 -8.61
N ASP A 212 9.31 -12.79 -8.32
CA ASP A 212 9.06 -13.44 -7.03
C ASP A 212 9.95 -12.87 -5.93
N VAL A 213 9.31 -12.39 -4.88
CA VAL A 213 9.97 -11.92 -3.65
C VAL A 213 9.41 -12.70 -2.47
N GLY A 214 10.10 -13.78 -2.10
CA GLY A 214 9.71 -14.60 -0.94
C GLY A 214 8.34 -15.26 -1.08
N GLY A 215 8.02 -15.83 -2.24
CA GLY A 215 6.78 -16.55 -2.52
C GLY A 215 5.60 -15.67 -2.90
N GLY A 216 5.84 -14.44 -3.31
CA GLY A 216 4.83 -13.50 -3.79
C GLY A 216 5.41 -12.43 -4.70
N THR A 217 4.55 -11.67 -5.36
CA THR A 217 4.94 -10.52 -6.17
C THR A 217 4.45 -9.23 -5.50
N ASN A 218 5.29 -8.20 -5.55
CA ASN A 218 4.99 -6.86 -5.10
C ASN A 218 4.81 -5.96 -6.33
N TRP A 219 3.58 -5.49 -6.57
CA TRP A 219 3.29 -4.44 -7.53
C TRP A 219 3.01 -3.13 -6.81
N ASN A 220 3.37 -2.00 -7.41
CA ASN A 220 2.99 -0.71 -6.84
C ASN A 220 1.53 -0.40 -7.16
N ILE A 221 0.78 0.06 -6.15
CA ILE A 221 -0.41 0.89 -6.34
C ILE A 221 -0.04 2.34 -6.04
N GLU A 222 -0.62 3.26 -6.79
CA GLU A 222 -0.27 4.69 -6.76
C GLU A 222 -1.53 5.56 -6.78
N ASP A 223 -1.40 6.76 -6.24
CA ASP A 223 -2.38 7.83 -6.38
C ASP A 223 -1.85 8.95 -7.30
N LYS A 224 -2.71 9.90 -7.67
CA LYS A 224 -2.30 11.07 -8.47
C LYS A 224 -1.38 12.04 -7.71
N LEU A 225 -1.18 11.86 -6.40
CA LEU A 225 -0.38 12.74 -5.55
C LEU A 225 1.08 12.26 -5.41
N GLY A 226 1.46 11.23 -6.17
CA GLY A 226 2.81 10.66 -6.16
C GLY A 226 3.08 9.69 -4.99
N ASN A 227 2.06 9.29 -4.24
CA ASN A 227 2.24 8.26 -3.22
C ASN A 227 2.18 6.88 -3.85
N LYS A 228 3.02 5.96 -3.38
CA LYS A 228 3.08 4.56 -3.81
C LYS A 228 3.20 3.63 -2.60
N ILE A 229 2.59 2.46 -2.70
CA ILE A 229 2.72 1.36 -1.73
C ILE A 229 2.73 0.03 -2.48
N TYR A 230 3.37 -0.99 -1.94
CA TYR A 230 3.29 -2.33 -2.50
C TYR A 230 1.92 -2.95 -2.27
N PHE A 231 1.35 -3.49 -3.34
CA PHE A 231 0.28 -4.48 -3.31
C PHE A 231 0.91 -5.85 -3.45
N ARG A 232 0.81 -6.67 -2.39
CA ARG A 232 1.47 -7.96 -2.35
C ARG A 232 0.49 -9.09 -2.64
N THR A 233 0.83 -9.95 -3.60
CA THR A 233 0.08 -11.16 -3.92
C THR A 233 0.94 -12.40 -3.75
N SER A 234 0.47 -13.36 -2.96
CA SER A 234 1.10 -14.68 -2.80
C SER A 234 0.96 -15.51 -4.08
N SER A 235 1.97 -16.32 -4.40
CA SER A 235 1.89 -17.32 -5.49
C SER A 235 0.77 -18.36 -5.29
N PHE A 236 0.25 -18.50 -4.07
CA PHE A 236 -0.84 -19.41 -3.70
C PHE A 236 -2.23 -18.75 -3.73
N ALA A 237 -2.31 -17.44 -3.99
CA ALA A 237 -3.60 -16.77 -4.10
C ALA A 237 -4.40 -17.34 -5.29
N ASP A 238 -5.69 -17.56 -5.11
CA ASP A 238 -6.58 -18.10 -6.14
C ASP A 238 -6.70 -17.18 -7.36
N PHE A 239 -6.43 -15.89 -7.17
CA PHE A 239 -6.39 -14.87 -8.22
C PHE A 239 -4.97 -14.56 -8.74
N SER A 240 -3.94 -15.28 -8.27
CA SER A 240 -2.52 -15.03 -8.61
C SER A 240 -2.24 -14.98 -10.12
N THR A 241 -2.91 -15.83 -10.91
CA THR A 241 -2.76 -15.92 -12.36
C THR A 241 -3.66 -15.00 -13.16
N LYS A 242 -4.49 -14.19 -12.50
CA LYS A 242 -5.36 -13.23 -13.17
C LYS A 242 -4.58 -11.99 -13.56
N GLU A 243 -5.01 -11.36 -14.65
CA GLU A 243 -4.45 -10.10 -15.11
C GLU A 243 -4.83 -8.96 -14.16
N ILE A 244 -3.90 -8.06 -13.92
CA ILE A 244 -4.10 -6.86 -13.11
C ILE A 244 -5.08 -5.91 -13.82
N PRO A 245 -6.12 -5.40 -13.14
CA PRO A 245 -7.07 -4.49 -13.74
C PRO A 245 -6.43 -3.15 -14.13
N ASN A 246 -6.74 -2.68 -15.33
CA ASN A 246 -6.21 -1.44 -15.89
C ASN A 246 -7.11 -0.23 -15.61
N GLY A 247 -7.65 -0.12 -14.43
CA GLY A 247 -8.52 1.00 -14.04
C GLY A 247 -8.04 1.72 -12.80
N SER A 248 -8.86 2.64 -12.31
CA SER A 248 -8.70 3.30 -11.01
C SER A 248 -9.93 3.06 -10.14
N GLY A 249 -9.79 3.28 -8.83
CA GLY A 249 -10.89 3.10 -7.88
C GLY A 249 -10.41 2.85 -6.47
N THR A 250 -10.89 1.77 -5.85
CA THR A 250 -10.56 1.43 -4.46
C THR A 250 -9.92 0.05 -4.37
N VAL A 251 -9.04 -0.10 -3.39
CA VAL A 251 -8.43 -1.38 -3.04
C VAL A 251 -8.54 -1.61 -1.54
N LYS A 252 -9.19 -2.69 -1.16
CA LYS A 252 -9.34 -3.11 0.22
C LYS A 252 -8.28 -4.15 0.59
N GLY A 253 -7.81 -4.16 1.82
CA GLY A 253 -6.84 -5.13 2.28
C GLY A 253 -6.36 -4.90 3.70
N ILE A 254 -5.44 -5.75 4.13
CA ILE A 254 -4.75 -5.64 5.40
C ILE A 254 -3.40 -4.97 5.16
N LEU A 255 -3.14 -3.89 5.91
CA LEU A 255 -1.82 -3.27 5.88
C LEU A 255 -0.82 -4.12 6.65
N THR A 256 0.27 -4.47 6.02
CA THR A 256 1.43 -5.14 6.64
C THR A 256 2.70 -4.34 6.39
N ARG A 257 3.80 -4.72 7.06
CA ARG A 257 5.11 -4.09 6.87
C ARG A 257 6.21 -5.15 6.91
N TYR A 258 7.16 -5.02 6.00
CA TYR A 258 8.38 -5.82 6.00
C TYR A 258 9.59 -4.88 5.87
N GLY A 259 10.45 -4.86 6.89
CA GLY A 259 11.50 -3.84 6.97
C GLY A 259 10.91 -2.43 7.03
N THR A 260 11.23 -1.62 6.04
CA THR A 260 10.69 -0.26 5.85
C THR A 260 9.46 -0.23 4.93
N ASP A 261 9.16 -1.31 4.24
CA ASP A 261 8.19 -1.35 3.15
C ASP A 261 6.79 -1.71 3.64
N TYR A 262 5.87 -0.78 3.49
CA TYR A 262 4.45 -1.05 3.69
C TYR A 262 3.88 -1.85 2.53
N GLN A 263 3.04 -2.81 2.85
CA GLN A 263 2.41 -3.71 1.88
C GLN A 263 0.92 -3.84 2.18
N LEU A 264 0.09 -3.62 1.17
CA LEU A 264 -1.35 -3.90 1.23
C LEU A 264 -1.59 -5.31 0.69
N VAL A 265 -2.25 -6.15 1.48
CA VAL A 265 -2.55 -7.54 1.14
C VAL A 265 -4.07 -7.71 1.03
N ALA A 266 -4.59 -7.89 -0.18
CA ALA A 266 -6.00 -8.17 -0.41
C ALA A 266 -6.36 -9.58 0.06
N ARG A 267 -7.58 -9.77 0.58
CA ARG A 267 -8.07 -11.07 1.06
C ARG A 267 -8.55 -11.95 -0.09
N SER A 268 -9.06 -11.29 -1.14
CA SER A 268 -9.49 -11.92 -2.40
C SER A 268 -9.47 -10.89 -3.53
N GLU A 269 -9.67 -11.33 -4.76
CA GLU A 269 -9.82 -10.41 -5.90
C GLU A 269 -10.97 -9.41 -5.74
N LYS A 270 -12.03 -9.77 -5.00
CA LYS A 270 -13.18 -8.88 -4.74
C LYS A 270 -12.81 -7.63 -3.94
N ASP A 271 -11.68 -7.65 -3.26
CA ASP A 271 -11.14 -6.49 -2.55
C ASP A 271 -10.50 -5.46 -3.50
N VAL A 272 -10.33 -5.79 -4.80
CA VAL A 272 -9.77 -4.89 -5.82
C VAL A 272 -10.89 -4.39 -6.72
N ASN A 273 -11.31 -3.15 -6.54
CA ASN A 273 -12.39 -2.51 -7.28
C ASN A 273 -11.86 -1.32 -8.10
N LEU A 274 -11.16 -1.62 -9.19
CA LEU A 274 -10.53 -0.64 -10.09
C LEU A 274 -11.29 -0.56 -11.42
N ASN A 275 -12.60 -0.27 -11.36
CA ASN A 275 -13.49 -0.22 -12.52
C ASN A 275 -13.62 1.18 -13.15
N GLY A 276 -13.02 2.19 -12.52
CA GLY A 276 -13.00 3.56 -13.02
C GLY A 276 -11.99 3.77 -14.16
N LYS A 277 -12.05 4.92 -14.81
CA LYS A 277 -11.09 5.29 -15.85
C LYS A 277 -9.71 5.48 -15.22
N ARG A 278 -8.69 4.81 -15.79
CA ARG A 278 -7.30 5.01 -15.40
C ARG A 278 -6.89 6.48 -15.59
N SER A 279 -6.23 7.02 -14.60
CA SER A 279 -5.57 8.32 -14.70
C SER A 279 -4.22 8.14 -15.38
N SER A 280 -4.00 8.88 -16.45
CA SER A 280 -2.73 8.88 -17.17
C SER A 280 -2.19 10.31 -17.23
N PRO A 281 -0.96 10.54 -16.80
CA PRO A 281 -0.33 11.84 -16.95
C PRO A 281 -0.11 12.13 -18.43
N PHE A 282 -0.19 13.41 -18.83
CA PHE A 282 0.17 13.84 -20.19
C PHE A 282 1.66 14.21 -20.29
N PHE A 283 2.32 14.39 -19.17
CA PHE A 283 3.78 14.51 -19.06
C PHE A 283 4.27 13.54 -18.01
N ILE A 284 5.32 12.77 -18.32
CA ILE A 284 5.94 11.80 -17.41
C ILE A 284 7.44 11.74 -17.66
N GLU A 285 8.22 11.70 -16.57
CA GLU A 285 9.64 11.29 -16.54
C GLU A 285 9.88 10.48 -15.28
N ASN A 286 10.27 9.24 -15.44
CA ASN A 286 10.55 8.29 -14.35
C ASN A 286 12.04 7.94 -14.21
N PHE A 287 12.91 8.59 -14.96
CA PHE A 287 14.37 8.43 -14.95
C PHE A 287 14.89 6.99 -15.11
N GLU A 288 14.06 6.03 -15.54
CA GLU A 288 14.48 4.61 -15.70
C GLU A 288 15.55 4.38 -16.78
N THR A 289 15.77 5.38 -17.63
CA THR A 289 16.77 5.31 -18.71
C THR A 289 18.11 5.96 -18.36
N VAL A 290 18.26 6.49 -17.14
CA VAL A 290 19.51 7.14 -16.72
C VAL A 290 20.57 6.11 -16.40
N GLU A 291 21.82 6.46 -16.63
CA GLU A 291 23.00 5.65 -16.26
C GLU A 291 23.54 6.11 -14.90
N ASN A 292 23.88 5.14 -14.07
CA ASN A 292 24.37 5.41 -12.71
C ASN A 292 25.64 6.26 -12.72
N ASN A 293 25.68 7.29 -11.87
CA ASN A 293 26.82 8.23 -11.74
C ASN A 293 27.19 8.99 -13.03
N THR A 294 26.24 9.18 -13.95
CA THR A 294 26.42 9.99 -15.14
C THR A 294 25.57 11.25 -15.08
N ASN A 295 26.02 12.34 -15.69
CA ASN A 295 25.22 13.55 -15.73
C ASN A 295 23.92 13.33 -16.49
N ILE A 296 22.79 13.77 -15.92
CA ILE A 296 21.49 13.69 -16.57
C ILE A 296 21.56 14.36 -17.94
N ASN A 297 21.22 13.61 -18.97
CA ASN A 297 21.16 14.05 -20.36
C ASN A 297 19.93 13.44 -21.03
N LEU A 298 18.75 13.91 -20.65
CA LEU A 298 17.45 13.47 -21.17
C LEU A 298 16.93 14.48 -22.21
N ALA A 299 16.20 13.98 -23.20
CA ALA A 299 15.71 14.79 -24.30
C ALA A 299 14.85 15.97 -23.82
N GLY A 300 15.28 17.19 -24.13
CA GLY A 300 14.59 18.43 -23.75
C GLY A 300 14.79 18.88 -22.29
N TRP A 301 15.35 18.05 -21.42
CA TRP A 301 15.72 18.46 -20.07
C TRP A 301 16.99 19.30 -20.09
N ILE A 302 17.08 20.26 -19.16
CA ILE A 302 18.23 21.13 -19.02
C ILE A 302 18.84 20.89 -17.64
N ASN A 303 20.08 20.42 -17.64
CA ASN A 303 20.89 20.17 -16.44
C ASN A 303 21.98 21.24 -16.40
N SER A 304 21.90 22.15 -15.43
CA SER A 304 22.74 23.36 -15.42
C SER A 304 23.31 23.65 -14.04
N VAL A 305 24.52 24.19 -14.02
CA VAL A 305 25.24 24.59 -12.80
C VAL A 305 25.20 26.13 -12.68
N GLN A 306 24.62 26.63 -11.60
CA GLN A 306 24.62 28.03 -11.24
C GLN A 306 25.79 28.39 -10.31
N ALA A 307 26.16 27.47 -9.42
CA ALA A 307 27.35 27.62 -8.54
C ALA A 307 27.97 26.25 -8.29
N GLY A 308 29.28 26.22 -8.12
CA GLY A 308 30.04 24.97 -8.01
C GLY A 308 30.43 24.39 -9.36
N SER A 309 30.51 23.07 -9.45
CA SER A 309 30.93 22.37 -10.69
C SER A 309 30.12 21.08 -10.97
N LEU A 310 29.17 20.72 -10.10
CA LEU A 310 28.43 19.49 -10.22
C LEU A 310 27.12 19.69 -10.97
N TYR A 311 26.73 18.66 -11.69
CA TYR A 311 25.45 18.50 -12.36
C TYR A 311 24.59 17.49 -11.61
N TRP A 312 23.30 17.48 -11.85
CA TRP A 312 22.43 16.39 -11.50
C TRP A 312 22.89 15.13 -12.22
N GLN A 313 22.95 14.01 -11.50
CA GLN A 313 23.40 12.73 -12.02
C GLN A 313 22.30 11.68 -11.93
N GLY A 314 22.37 10.67 -12.78
CA GLY A 314 21.57 9.46 -12.62
C GLY A 314 22.06 8.66 -11.42
N ALA A 315 21.12 8.17 -10.62
CA ALA A 315 21.37 7.18 -9.57
C ALA A 315 20.46 5.97 -9.82
N VAL A 316 21.04 4.77 -9.82
CA VAL A 316 20.30 3.53 -10.08
C VAL A 316 20.51 2.58 -8.92
N PHE A 317 19.42 2.17 -8.28
CA PHE A 317 19.44 1.21 -7.19
C PHE A 317 18.34 0.17 -7.34
N SER A 318 18.71 -1.12 -7.33
CA SER A 318 17.79 -2.26 -7.49
C SER A 318 16.88 -2.16 -8.73
N GLY A 319 17.37 -1.55 -9.80
CA GLY A 319 16.64 -1.39 -11.05
C GLY A 319 15.76 -0.14 -11.13
N ASN A 320 15.68 0.67 -10.07
CA ASN A 320 15.01 1.97 -10.09
C ASN A 320 16.02 3.08 -10.40
N GLY A 321 15.77 3.86 -11.44
CA GLY A 321 16.53 5.06 -11.81
C GLY A 321 15.92 6.32 -11.20
N CYS A 322 16.76 7.27 -10.79
CA CYS A 322 16.33 8.60 -10.34
C CYS A 322 17.35 9.66 -10.68
N ALA A 323 16.99 10.94 -10.60
CA ALA A 323 17.95 12.02 -10.68
C ALA A 323 18.43 12.42 -9.27
N GLU A 324 19.74 12.48 -9.07
CA GLU A 324 20.37 12.78 -7.77
C GLU A 324 21.28 13.99 -7.87
N TYR A 325 21.28 14.83 -6.82
CA TYR A 325 22.31 15.85 -6.62
C TYR A 325 22.98 15.63 -5.26
N ALA A 326 24.22 15.18 -5.30
CA ALA A 326 25.02 14.86 -4.13
C ALA A 326 26.35 15.62 -4.17
N ILE A 327 26.72 16.29 -3.08
CA ILE A 327 27.90 17.17 -3.01
C ILE A 327 28.87 16.82 -1.90
N SER A 328 28.61 15.80 -1.12
CA SER A 328 29.44 15.40 0.00
C SER A 328 30.88 15.16 -0.46
N GLY A 329 31.85 15.68 0.29
CA GLY A 329 33.28 15.54 -0.02
C GLY A 329 33.85 16.50 -1.07
N THR A 330 33.04 17.32 -1.76
CA THR A 330 33.51 18.25 -2.81
C THR A 330 34.34 19.41 -2.28
N LYS A 331 34.20 19.77 -0.99
CA LYS A 331 34.85 20.92 -0.34
C LYS A 331 34.51 22.28 -0.96
N VAL A 332 33.54 22.34 -1.87
CA VAL A 332 33.05 23.57 -2.51
C VAL A 332 32.04 24.25 -1.59
N THR A 333 32.22 25.51 -1.30
CA THR A 333 31.44 26.27 -0.30
C THR A 333 29.99 26.50 -0.77
N SER A 334 29.77 26.69 -2.05
CA SER A 334 28.43 26.94 -2.63
C SER A 334 28.22 26.06 -3.84
N ASN A 335 27.17 25.24 -3.80
CA ASN A 335 26.74 24.42 -4.92
C ASN A 335 25.25 24.72 -5.18
N ILE A 336 24.95 25.13 -6.40
CA ILE A 336 23.58 25.37 -6.87
C ILE A 336 23.46 24.71 -8.25
N GLY A 337 22.62 23.67 -8.33
CA GLY A 337 22.36 22.93 -9.56
C GLY A 337 20.89 22.92 -9.91
N TRP A 338 20.59 23.14 -11.19
CA TRP A 338 19.25 23.12 -11.73
C TRP A 338 19.02 21.92 -12.63
N LEU A 339 17.87 21.27 -12.47
CA LEU A 339 17.31 20.32 -13.41
C LEU A 339 15.94 20.81 -13.84
N ILE A 340 15.81 21.14 -15.13
CA ILE A 340 14.64 21.84 -15.66
C ILE A 340 13.96 20.97 -16.72
N THR A 341 12.64 20.81 -16.62
CA THR A 341 11.84 20.03 -17.57
C THR A 341 11.91 20.59 -19.00
N PRO A 342 11.61 19.77 -20.02
CA PRO A 342 11.21 20.29 -21.32
C PRO A 342 10.09 21.34 -21.19
N LYS A 343 9.86 22.13 -22.23
CA LYS A 343 8.68 23.01 -22.30
C LYS A 343 7.41 22.15 -22.34
N ILE A 344 6.48 22.41 -21.42
CA ILE A 344 5.21 21.72 -21.26
C ILE A 344 4.09 22.65 -21.62
N ASP A 345 3.23 22.26 -22.56
CA ASP A 345 2.08 23.05 -23.01
C ASP A 345 0.88 22.77 -22.14
N LEU A 346 0.42 23.75 -21.36
CA LEU A 346 -0.72 23.61 -20.44
C LEU A 346 -2.05 23.99 -21.13
N ASP A 347 -2.05 24.74 -22.25
CA ASP A 347 -3.25 25.24 -22.88
C ASP A 347 -4.17 24.13 -23.46
N GLU A 348 -3.65 22.94 -23.67
CA GLU A 348 -4.43 21.77 -24.14
C GLU A 348 -5.21 21.04 -23.03
N TYR A 349 -4.99 21.41 -21.77
CA TYR A 349 -5.52 20.72 -20.60
C TYR A 349 -6.19 21.69 -19.63
N LYS A 350 -6.90 21.15 -18.64
CA LYS A 350 -7.50 21.86 -17.51
C LYS A 350 -7.24 21.08 -16.24
N ASN A 351 -7.33 21.76 -15.09
CA ASN A 351 -7.13 21.15 -13.77
C ASN A 351 -5.77 20.43 -13.69
N GLU A 352 -4.72 21.09 -14.18
CA GLU A 352 -3.38 20.51 -14.27
C GLU A 352 -2.83 20.31 -12.86
N LEU A 353 -2.48 19.06 -12.56
CA LEU A 353 -1.92 18.61 -11.29
C LEU A 353 -0.51 18.09 -11.53
N PHE A 354 0.49 18.79 -11.00
CA PHE A 354 1.89 18.38 -11.04
C PHE A 354 2.23 17.58 -9.79
N THR A 355 2.93 16.46 -9.96
CA THR A 355 3.42 15.62 -8.87
C THR A 355 4.81 15.07 -9.19
N PHE A 356 5.56 14.73 -8.17
CA PHE A 356 6.82 13.99 -8.25
C PHE A 356 7.09 13.28 -6.93
N ARG A 357 8.12 12.46 -6.89
CA ARG A 357 8.63 11.86 -5.68
C ARG A 357 10.03 12.37 -5.39
N SER A 358 10.38 12.51 -4.13
CA SER A 358 11.72 12.90 -3.72
C SER A 358 12.19 12.13 -2.51
N ALA A 359 13.49 11.88 -2.44
CA ALA A 359 14.16 11.28 -1.30
C ALA A 359 15.34 12.14 -0.87
N GLN A 360 15.85 11.88 0.32
CA GLN A 360 17.08 12.48 0.82
C GLN A 360 18.03 11.41 1.34
N HIS A 361 19.34 11.73 1.39
CA HIS A 361 20.29 11.01 2.21
C HIS A 361 21.34 11.97 2.76
N HIS A 362 21.86 11.65 3.93
CA HIS A 362 22.84 12.48 4.65
C HIS A 362 22.36 13.92 4.91
N LEU A 363 21.06 14.15 5.01
CA LEU A 363 20.51 15.44 5.42
C LEU A 363 20.54 15.52 6.94
N ASP A 364 21.60 16.10 7.48
CA ASP A 364 21.86 16.15 8.93
C ASP A 364 20.97 17.15 9.66
N VAL A 365 20.53 18.20 8.97
CA VAL A 365 19.68 19.25 9.52
C VAL A 365 18.79 19.87 8.45
N ASP A 366 17.53 20.15 8.77
CA ASP A 366 16.67 20.94 7.92
C ASP A 366 17.14 22.41 7.94
N SER A 367 17.72 22.88 6.83
CA SER A 367 18.33 24.20 6.72
C SER A 367 17.96 24.89 5.41
N PRO A 368 17.65 26.19 5.41
CA PRO A 368 17.44 26.95 4.18
C PRO A 368 18.70 27.08 3.31
N LEU A 369 19.84 26.62 3.81
CA LEU A 369 21.12 26.62 3.09
C LEU A 369 21.45 25.25 2.47
N ASN A 370 20.63 24.21 2.73
CA ASN A 370 20.70 22.92 2.06
C ASN A 370 19.27 22.48 1.71
N THR A 371 18.85 22.78 0.48
CA THR A 371 17.46 22.62 0.04
C THR A 371 17.35 21.96 -1.33
N LEU A 372 16.18 21.34 -1.54
CA LEU A 372 15.58 21.12 -2.83
C LEU A 372 14.41 22.10 -2.97
N ASP A 373 14.48 23.01 -3.93
CA ASP A 373 13.43 23.98 -4.22
C ASP A 373 12.79 23.72 -5.58
N LEU A 374 11.51 24.06 -5.71
CA LEU A 374 10.73 23.87 -6.91
C LEU A 374 10.23 25.21 -7.46
N PHE A 375 10.34 25.39 -8.78
CA PHE A 375 9.92 26.61 -9.46
C PHE A 375 9.21 26.32 -10.77
N ILE A 376 8.42 27.28 -11.25
CA ILE A 376 7.83 27.30 -12.59
C ILE A 376 8.16 28.61 -13.30
N SER A 377 8.38 28.55 -14.60
CA SER A 377 8.61 29.72 -15.45
C SER A 377 7.89 29.55 -16.79
N ASN A 378 7.29 30.63 -17.30
CA ASN A 378 6.72 30.70 -18.63
C ASN A 378 7.55 31.55 -19.62
N ASP A 379 8.62 32.20 -19.15
CA ASP A 379 9.49 33.08 -19.94
C ASP A 379 10.94 32.55 -20.09
N PHE A 380 11.23 31.35 -19.58
CA PHE A 380 12.56 30.75 -19.71
C PHE A 380 12.86 30.41 -21.17
N ASP A 381 13.97 30.95 -21.69
CA ASP A 381 14.41 30.81 -23.09
C ASP A 381 15.10 29.47 -23.41
N GLY A 382 15.39 28.66 -22.39
CA GLY A 382 16.11 27.40 -22.51
C GLY A 382 17.65 27.53 -22.28
N ILE A 383 18.14 28.73 -22.01
CA ILE A 383 19.60 29.01 -21.91
C ILE A 383 19.91 29.82 -20.65
N ASN A 384 19.26 30.96 -20.44
CA ASN A 384 19.63 31.91 -19.40
C ASN A 384 18.68 31.85 -18.20
N ILE A 385 19.03 30.98 -17.24
CA ILE A 385 18.28 30.77 -15.99
C ILE A 385 18.12 32.09 -15.20
N ALA A 386 19.15 32.94 -15.20
CA ALA A 386 19.13 34.18 -14.42
C ALA A 386 18.25 35.28 -15.03
N ALA A 387 17.94 35.21 -16.33
CA ALA A 387 17.08 36.15 -17.01
C ALA A 387 15.58 35.79 -16.89
N ALA A 388 15.26 34.55 -16.60
CA ALA A 388 13.90 34.09 -16.51
C ALA A 388 13.27 34.40 -15.13
N THR A 389 11.94 34.56 -15.14
CA THR A 389 11.13 34.72 -13.94
C THR A 389 10.75 33.37 -13.40
N TRP A 390 11.29 33.02 -12.21
CA TRP A 390 11.00 31.73 -11.53
C TRP A 390 10.06 31.95 -10.37
N ILE A 391 8.84 31.42 -10.49
CA ILE A 391 7.81 31.48 -9.45
C ILE A 391 7.94 30.20 -8.58
N PRO A 392 8.11 30.34 -7.25
CA PRO A 392 8.26 29.18 -6.37
C PRO A 392 6.95 28.41 -6.27
N LEU A 393 7.04 27.07 -6.34
CA LEU A 393 5.96 26.14 -6.09
C LEU A 393 6.17 25.46 -4.74
N LYS A 394 5.07 25.15 -4.05
CA LYS A 394 5.11 24.45 -2.76
C LYS A 394 4.91 22.96 -2.97
N ALA A 395 5.82 22.16 -2.46
CA ALA A 395 5.76 20.71 -2.46
C ALA A 395 5.98 20.16 -1.04
N LYS A 396 5.49 18.96 -0.78
CA LYS A 396 5.94 18.17 0.36
C LYS A 396 7.29 17.56 -0.01
N LEU A 397 8.31 17.82 0.77
CA LEU A 397 9.68 17.34 0.54
C LEU A 397 10.16 16.48 1.72
N PRO A 398 11.14 15.60 1.52
CA PRO A 398 11.77 14.88 2.61
C PRO A 398 12.51 15.85 3.55
N THR A 399 12.54 15.51 4.83
CA THR A 399 13.25 16.24 5.89
C THR A 399 14.33 15.35 6.49
N GLN A 400 15.15 15.87 7.42
CA GLN A 400 16.10 15.06 8.16
C GLN A 400 15.48 13.86 8.90
N ALA A 401 14.19 13.96 9.26
CA ALA A 401 13.45 12.88 9.91
C ALA A 401 12.98 11.78 8.93
N THR A 402 13.03 12.05 7.62
CA THR A 402 12.71 11.05 6.61
C THR A 402 13.89 10.06 6.51
N PRO A 403 13.68 8.75 6.59
CA PRO A 403 14.75 7.78 6.40
C PRO A 403 15.46 7.97 5.06
N TRP A 404 16.76 7.71 5.04
CA TRP A 404 17.56 7.82 3.82
C TRP A 404 17.00 6.97 2.69
N TYR A 405 17.00 7.52 1.48
CA TYR A 405 16.52 6.89 0.25
C TYR A 405 15.03 6.52 0.26
N GLN A 406 14.28 6.96 1.27
CA GLN A 406 12.82 6.77 1.28
C GLN A 406 12.15 7.87 0.47
N PHE A 407 11.57 7.49 -0.68
CA PHE A 407 10.83 8.40 -1.53
C PHE A 407 9.48 8.78 -0.91
N VAL A 408 9.21 10.08 -0.85
CA VAL A 408 7.93 10.66 -0.43
C VAL A 408 7.28 11.38 -1.62
N GLY A 409 5.95 11.26 -1.75
CA GLY A 409 5.20 12.00 -2.76
C GLY A 409 5.15 13.49 -2.45
N SER A 410 5.29 14.33 -3.48
CA SER A 410 5.25 15.80 -3.39
C SER A 410 3.92 16.38 -2.91
N GLY A 411 2.85 15.56 -2.92
CA GLY A 411 1.47 16.05 -2.93
C GLY A 411 1.10 16.64 -4.29
N GLY A 412 -0.17 16.95 -4.47
CA GLY A 412 -0.66 17.58 -5.69
C GLY A 412 -0.34 19.07 -5.71
N ILE A 413 0.34 19.52 -6.75
CA ILE A 413 0.68 20.92 -6.97
C ILE A 413 -0.20 21.43 -8.11
N ASP A 414 -1.16 22.30 -7.76
CA ASP A 414 -2.11 22.88 -8.71
C ASP A 414 -1.40 23.85 -9.65
N LEU A 415 -1.44 23.58 -10.94
CA LEU A 415 -0.91 24.44 -12.00
C LEU A 415 -1.99 25.22 -12.76
N SER A 416 -3.26 25.12 -12.40
CA SER A 416 -4.38 25.73 -13.11
C SER A 416 -4.31 27.26 -13.20
N ALA A 417 -3.49 27.89 -12.36
CA ALA A 417 -3.20 29.34 -12.43
C ALA A 417 -2.20 29.73 -13.53
N PHE A 418 -1.55 28.75 -14.18
CA PHE A 418 -0.56 28.97 -15.22
C PHE A 418 -1.13 28.61 -16.58
N THR A 419 -0.71 29.32 -17.63
CA THR A 419 -1.14 29.13 -19.01
C THR A 419 0.05 29.16 -19.96
N GLY A 420 -0.12 28.64 -21.16
CA GLY A 420 0.93 28.62 -22.19
C GLY A 420 1.97 27.53 -21.94
N LYS A 421 3.15 27.74 -22.47
CA LYS A 421 4.27 26.82 -22.38
C LYS A 421 5.13 27.18 -21.18
N VAL A 422 5.25 26.24 -20.26
CA VAL A 422 6.01 26.41 -19.01
C VAL A 422 7.20 25.45 -18.92
N ASN A 423 8.19 25.80 -18.12
CA ASN A 423 9.22 24.88 -17.61
C ASN A 423 9.10 24.78 -16.10
N ILE A 424 9.30 23.61 -15.54
CA ILE A 424 9.40 23.38 -14.11
C ILE A 424 10.86 23.11 -13.78
N GLY A 425 11.39 23.80 -12.76
CA GLY A 425 12.81 23.72 -12.38
C GLY A 425 12.97 23.20 -10.95
N PHE A 426 13.75 22.17 -10.80
CA PHE A 426 14.26 21.67 -9.51
C PHE A 426 15.61 22.32 -9.25
N ARG A 427 15.74 23.02 -8.12
CA ARG A 427 16.97 23.66 -7.74
C ARG A 427 17.52 23.06 -6.46
N TYR A 428 18.70 22.49 -6.54
CA TYR A 428 19.48 22.10 -5.37
C TYR A 428 20.30 23.28 -4.86
N THR A 429 20.40 23.43 -3.53
CA THR A 429 21.33 24.34 -2.86
C THR A 429 22.03 23.62 -1.72
N GLY A 430 23.36 23.79 -1.57
CA GLY A 430 24.11 23.17 -0.48
C GLY A 430 25.58 23.60 -0.42
N SER A 431 26.31 23.09 0.59
CA SER A 431 27.74 23.36 0.80
C SER A 431 28.50 22.07 1.09
N GLY A 432 29.33 21.61 0.16
CA GLY A 432 30.20 20.45 0.38
C GLY A 432 31.39 20.71 1.29
N LYS A 433 31.56 21.95 1.81
CA LYS A 433 32.54 22.31 2.83
C LYS A 433 32.01 22.15 4.26
N THR A 434 30.67 22.31 4.43
CA THR A 434 30.00 22.25 5.73
C THR A 434 29.23 20.98 5.80
N VAL A 435 29.67 20.02 6.60
CA VAL A 435 29.09 18.64 6.69
C VAL A 435 27.58 18.65 6.98
N THR A 436 27.08 19.60 7.77
CA THR A 436 25.63 19.71 8.05
C THR A 436 24.82 20.35 6.92
N LEU A 437 25.46 20.74 5.81
CA LEU A 437 24.82 21.39 4.65
C LEU A 437 25.14 20.65 3.34
N ASP A 438 25.60 19.40 3.41
CA ASP A 438 25.98 18.59 2.24
C ASP A 438 25.03 17.43 1.95
N GLY A 439 23.85 17.44 2.59
CA GLY A 439 22.79 16.48 2.33
C GLY A 439 22.39 16.45 0.86
N ALA A 440 22.14 15.27 0.34
CA ALA A 440 21.76 15.03 -1.04
C ALA A 440 20.24 14.88 -1.18
N PHE A 441 19.75 15.19 -2.38
CA PHE A 441 18.36 14.97 -2.74
C PHE A 441 18.24 14.17 -4.05
N GLN A 442 17.22 13.33 -4.09
CA GLN A 442 16.82 12.56 -5.26
C GLN A 442 15.42 12.98 -5.70
N ILE A 443 15.15 12.97 -7.01
CA ILE A 443 13.82 13.17 -7.60
C ILE A 443 13.51 12.05 -8.58
N ASP A 444 12.23 11.67 -8.64
CA ASP A 444 11.72 10.57 -9.45
C ASP A 444 10.23 10.79 -9.76
N ASP A 445 9.68 10.01 -10.70
CA ASP A 445 8.24 9.98 -11.04
C ASP A 445 7.64 11.39 -11.24
N VAL A 446 8.29 12.23 -12.05
CA VAL A 446 7.80 13.56 -12.39
C VAL A 446 6.62 13.43 -13.33
N GLN A 447 5.42 13.88 -12.94
CA GLN A 447 4.19 13.66 -13.68
C GLN A 447 3.30 14.91 -13.68
N ILE A 448 2.57 15.13 -14.79
CA ILE A 448 1.49 16.12 -14.85
C ILE A 448 0.24 15.45 -15.39
N TYR A 449 -0.82 15.54 -14.62
CA TYR A 449 -2.17 15.12 -14.98
C TYR A 449 -2.98 16.34 -15.43
N GLY A 450 -3.98 16.14 -16.28
CA GLY A 450 -4.91 17.18 -16.70
C GLY A 450 -6.08 16.58 -17.47
N ASP A 451 -7.18 17.30 -17.51
CA ASP A 451 -8.38 16.95 -18.25
C ASP A 451 -8.34 17.61 -19.63
N LYS A 452 -8.55 16.85 -20.72
CA LYS A 452 -8.69 17.39 -22.08
C LYS A 452 -10.05 17.98 -22.33
#